data_5fa5c5ec1bf67917f10586d0faf704f9
#
_entry.id   5fa5c5ec1bf67917f10586d0faf704f9
#
_cell.length_a   1.000
_cell.length_b   1.000
_cell.length_c   1.000
_cell.angle_alpha   90.00
_cell.angle_beta   90.00
_cell.angle_gamma   90.00
#
_symmetry.space_group_name_H-M   'P 1'
#
loop_
_entity.id
_entity.type
_entity.pdbx_description
1 polymer ?
#
loop_
_entity_poly.entity_id
_entity_poly.type
_entity_poly.pdbx_seq_one_letter_code
_entity_poly.pdbx_strand_id
1 'polypeptide(L)'
;LPPRELEGVQVDPGSHIASKGGTPVGLEVDGQVLTGFPTPSRKLEFYSPVMKRWKWGELAVPTYSRSHVHWSAVNREAGEFALVPTFRLPTLIHTRSGNAKYLNEISHSNPVWMHTGDAKRLGLATGDLVKVHTEIGYSVNRLWVTEGITPGVIACSHHLGRWRLHPEAGGDRWSTALAELSHPGPGQLLLRYREGVRPFPSQDPDSGRIWWDDAGVHQNLTFAVHPDPVSGQHCWHQKVRVERAGPADRYGDVFVDTHKSMAVYREWLRLTRPAPGPGNLRRPPELLRAFRPAPEAYRFPGDGATPRET
;
A
#
# COMPACT_ATOMS: atom_id res chain seq x y z
N LEU A 1 27.85 -7.52 25.86
CA LEU A 1 29.25 -7.09 26.13
C LEU A 1 29.77 -7.78 27.38
N PRO A 2 31.03 -8.19 27.40
CA PRO A 2 31.67 -8.70 28.63
C PRO A 2 31.81 -7.58 29.67
N PRO A 3 31.84 -7.90 30.98
CA PRO A 3 31.81 -6.92 32.06
C PRO A 3 32.86 -5.80 31.94
N ARG A 4 34.08 -6.13 31.53
CA ARG A 4 35.14 -5.13 31.30
C ARG A 4 34.86 -4.08 30.26
N GLU A 5 33.98 -4.41 29.29
CA GLU A 5 33.58 -3.50 28.21
C GLU A 5 32.40 -2.62 28.61
N LEU A 6 31.68 -3.00 29.67
CA LEU A 6 30.57 -2.25 30.23
C LEU A 6 31.01 -1.12 31.16
N GLU A 7 32.28 -1.06 31.53
CA GLU A 7 32.80 0.02 32.37
C GLU A 7 32.65 1.38 31.66
N GLY A 8 31.96 2.30 32.32
CA GLY A 8 31.66 3.63 31.76
C GLY A 8 30.57 3.65 30.71
N VAL A 9 29.85 2.57 30.50
CA VAL A 9 28.67 2.53 29.63
C VAL A 9 27.48 3.12 30.37
N GLN A 10 26.79 4.05 29.74
CA GLN A 10 25.53 4.61 30.20
C GLN A 10 24.41 4.13 29.29
N VAL A 11 23.27 3.76 29.86
CA VAL A 11 22.08 3.35 29.14
C VAL A 11 21.04 4.46 29.25
N ASP A 12 20.58 4.94 28.11
CA ASP A 12 19.46 5.86 28.05
C ASP A 12 18.15 5.11 28.35
N PRO A 13 17.38 5.52 29.37
CA PRO A 13 16.20 4.76 29.81
C PRO A 13 15.03 4.82 28.81
N GLY A 14 15.02 5.79 27.90
CA GLY A 14 13.94 5.94 26.91
C GLY A 14 14.21 5.15 25.64
N SER A 15 15.45 5.17 25.15
CA SER A 15 15.84 4.51 23.89
C SER A 15 16.52 3.15 24.12
N HIS A 16 16.94 2.84 25.36
CA HIS A 16 17.76 1.67 25.72
C HIS A 16 19.12 1.62 25.00
N ILE A 17 19.54 2.74 24.40
CA ILE A 17 20.86 2.81 23.76
C ILE A 17 21.94 2.88 24.85
N ALA A 18 22.86 1.93 24.80
CA ALA A 18 24.05 1.92 25.60
C ALA A 18 25.16 2.69 24.91
N SER A 19 25.70 3.72 25.58
CA SER A 19 26.74 4.59 25.02
C SER A 19 27.94 4.65 25.96
N LYS A 20 29.14 4.78 25.40
CA LYS A 20 30.39 4.98 26.12
C LYS A 20 31.06 6.25 25.58
N GLY A 21 31.27 7.24 26.46
CA GLY A 21 31.81 8.51 26.04
C GLY A 21 30.97 9.20 24.93
N GLY A 22 29.64 9.05 24.98
CA GLY A 22 28.72 9.61 23.97
C GLY A 22 28.61 8.80 22.66
N THR A 23 29.42 7.76 22.47
CA THR A 23 29.34 6.91 21.28
C THR A 23 28.47 5.69 21.57
N PRO A 24 27.44 5.38 20.75
CA PRO A 24 26.64 4.17 20.87
C PRO A 24 27.51 2.90 20.75
N VAL A 25 27.43 2.02 21.73
CA VAL A 25 28.20 0.76 21.78
C VAL A 25 27.31 -0.47 21.80
N GLY A 26 26.03 -0.31 22.07
CA GLY A 26 25.10 -1.43 22.14
C GLY A 26 23.69 -1.00 22.47
N LEU A 27 22.89 -2.00 22.78
CA LEU A 27 21.50 -1.83 23.21
C LEU A 27 21.24 -2.67 24.46
N GLU A 28 20.60 -2.09 25.45
CA GLU A 28 20.15 -2.82 26.63
C GLU A 28 18.87 -3.60 26.25
N VAL A 29 18.91 -4.92 26.52
CA VAL A 29 17.78 -5.83 26.32
C VAL A 29 17.73 -6.80 27.47
N ASP A 30 16.63 -6.82 28.21
CA ASP A 30 16.43 -7.69 29.37
C ASP A 30 17.59 -7.62 30.38
N GLY A 31 18.11 -6.41 30.67
CA GLY A 31 19.20 -6.15 31.62
C GLY A 31 20.59 -6.46 31.07
N GLN A 32 20.74 -6.79 29.82
CA GLN A 32 22.01 -7.08 29.17
C GLN A 32 22.33 -6.09 28.05
N VAL A 33 23.53 -5.55 28.03
CA VAL A 33 24.00 -4.75 26.91
C VAL A 33 24.51 -5.65 25.80
N LEU A 34 23.79 -5.65 24.68
CA LEU A 34 24.09 -6.43 23.49
C LEU A 34 24.71 -5.55 22.41
N THR A 35 25.68 -6.10 21.69
CA THR A 35 26.31 -5.45 20.55
C THR A 35 26.03 -6.18 19.25
N GLY A 36 26.23 -5.48 18.12
CA GLY A 36 26.03 -6.02 16.79
C GLY A 36 24.57 -5.92 16.33
N PHE A 37 24.26 -6.64 15.26
CA PHE A 37 22.93 -6.66 14.70
C PHE A 37 22.03 -7.68 15.41
N PRO A 38 20.69 -7.50 15.39
CA PRO A 38 19.73 -8.47 15.95
C PRO A 38 19.57 -9.69 15.03
N THR A 39 20.67 -10.32 14.68
CA THR A 39 20.79 -11.51 13.84
C THR A 39 21.41 -12.66 14.64
N PRO A 40 21.24 -13.92 14.23
CA PRO A 40 21.88 -15.06 14.87
C PRO A 40 23.40 -14.94 14.99
N SER A 41 24.07 -14.38 13.97
CA SER A 41 25.53 -14.17 13.97
C SER A 41 25.96 -12.89 14.69
N ARG A 42 25.05 -12.02 15.07
CA ARG A 42 25.30 -10.66 15.57
C ARG A 42 26.04 -9.74 14.58
N LYS A 43 26.09 -10.15 13.32
CA LYS A 43 26.70 -9.41 12.21
C LYS A 43 25.65 -9.11 11.16
N LEU A 44 25.97 -8.22 10.24
CA LEU A 44 25.19 -8.09 8.99
C LEU A 44 25.27 -9.41 8.23
N GLU A 45 24.11 -10.00 7.94
CA GLU A 45 24.04 -11.31 7.29
C GLU A 45 23.62 -11.16 5.83
N PHE A 46 24.50 -11.58 4.91
CA PHE A 46 24.18 -11.79 3.49
C PHE A 46 23.75 -13.24 3.22
N TYR A 47 24.04 -14.14 4.13
CA TYR A 47 23.57 -15.50 4.16
C TYR A 47 22.67 -15.69 5.38
N SER A 48 21.46 -16.19 5.16
CA SER A 48 20.49 -16.41 6.23
C SER A 48 20.58 -17.82 6.80
N PRO A 49 21.21 -18.01 7.98
CA PRO A 49 21.21 -19.30 8.65
C PRO A 49 19.81 -19.74 9.08
N VAL A 50 18.90 -18.79 9.26
CA VAL A 50 17.49 -19.05 9.59
C VAL A 50 16.79 -19.76 8.42
N MET A 51 16.93 -19.25 7.19
CA MET A 51 16.35 -19.88 6.00
C MET A 51 16.88 -21.31 5.83
N LYS A 52 18.19 -21.52 6.07
CA LYS A 52 18.78 -22.87 6.03
C LYS A 52 18.13 -23.79 7.07
N ARG A 53 17.98 -23.36 8.30
CA ARG A 53 17.31 -24.14 9.37
C ARG A 53 15.87 -24.47 9.02
N TRP A 54 15.18 -23.56 8.31
CA TRP A 54 13.82 -23.76 7.84
C TRP A 54 13.73 -24.68 6.62
N LYS A 55 14.84 -25.23 6.18
CA LYS A 55 14.93 -26.05 4.95
C LYS A 55 14.57 -25.26 3.67
N TRP A 56 14.82 -23.96 3.70
CA TRP A 56 14.68 -23.03 2.57
C TRP A 56 16.07 -22.56 2.13
N GLY A 57 17.04 -23.49 2.07
CA GLY A 57 18.45 -23.17 1.82
C GLY A 57 18.71 -22.49 0.50
N GLU A 58 17.89 -22.74 -0.52
CA GLU A 58 17.94 -22.07 -1.82
C GLU A 58 17.62 -20.55 -1.72
N LEU A 59 16.98 -20.11 -0.64
CA LEU A 59 16.66 -18.72 -0.34
C LEU A 59 17.60 -18.11 0.69
N ALA A 60 18.59 -18.86 1.17
CA ALA A 60 19.50 -18.39 2.20
C ALA A 60 20.43 -17.26 1.72
N VAL A 61 20.64 -17.16 0.41
CA VAL A 61 21.34 -16.03 -0.21
C VAL A 61 20.34 -15.30 -1.10
N PRO A 62 20.25 -13.95 -1.01
CA PRO A 62 19.43 -13.18 -1.92
C PRO A 62 19.81 -13.45 -3.37
N THR A 63 18.85 -13.88 -4.16
CA THR A 63 19.01 -14.16 -5.58
C THR A 63 17.92 -13.49 -6.38
N TYR A 64 18.18 -13.29 -7.67
CA TYR A 64 17.17 -12.77 -8.57
C TYR A 64 16.02 -13.77 -8.73
N SER A 65 14.80 -13.31 -8.48
CA SER A 65 13.57 -14.04 -8.78
C SER A 65 12.71 -13.23 -9.74
N ARG A 66 12.18 -13.89 -10.76
CA ARG A 66 11.32 -13.22 -11.73
C ARG A 66 10.00 -12.82 -11.05
N SER A 67 9.66 -11.53 -11.10
CA SER A 67 8.39 -11.02 -10.62
C SER A 67 7.23 -11.52 -11.49
N HIS A 68 6.03 -11.64 -10.91
CA HIS A 68 4.79 -11.95 -11.63
C HIS A 68 4.41 -10.86 -12.66
N VAL A 69 4.90 -9.64 -12.48
CA VAL A 69 4.74 -8.51 -13.42
C VAL A 69 5.99 -8.25 -14.25
N HIS A 70 6.89 -9.23 -14.34
CA HIS A 70 8.10 -9.10 -15.15
C HIS A 70 7.74 -8.83 -16.62
N TRP A 71 8.54 -7.99 -17.30
CA TRP A 71 8.29 -7.57 -18.68
C TRP A 71 8.03 -8.74 -19.66
N SER A 72 8.66 -9.90 -19.43
CA SER A 72 8.44 -11.09 -20.26
C SER A 72 7.07 -11.76 -20.08
N ALA A 73 6.31 -11.37 -19.04
CA ALA A 73 4.95 -11.84 -18.79
C ALA A 73 3.88 -10.83 -19.29
N VAL A 74 4.31 -9.70 -19.85
CA VAL A 74 3.45 -8.61 -20.31
C VAL A 74 3.43 -8.57 -21.82
N ASN A 75 2.26 -8.78 -22.41
CA ASN A 75 2.04 -8.66 -23.85
C ASN A 75 1.59 -7.24 -24.21
N ARG A 76 2.54 -6.37 -24.52
CA ARG A 76 2.27 -4.97 -24.84
C ARG A 76 1.38 -4.79 -26.07
N GLU A 77 1.51 -5.67 -27.06
CA GLU A 77 0.69 -5.63 -28.31
C GLU A 77 -0.79 -5.93 -28.01
N ALA A 78 -1.05 -6.75 -27.00
CA ALA A 78 -2.40 -7.00 -26.51
C ALA A 78 -2.91 -5.93 -25.51
N GLY A 79 -2.18 -4.82 -25.34
CA GLY A 79 -2.54 -3.76 -24.40
C GLY A 79 -2.29 -4.10 -22.93
N GLU A 80 -1.41 -5.09 -22.67
CA GLU A 80 -1.01 -5.42 -21.30
C GLU A 80 0.14 -4.53 -20.82
N PHE A 81 0.12 -4.25 -19.52
CA PHE A 81 1.09 -3.41 -18.83
C PHE A 81 1.36 -3.94 -17.41
N ALA A 82 2.52 -3.57 -16.88
CA ALA A 82 2.77 -3.62 -15.46
C ALA A 82 2.21 -2.32 -14.81
N LEU A 83 1.24 -2.46 -13.92
CA LEU A 83 0.72 -1.34 -13.13
C LEU A 83 1.56 -1.14 -11.87
N VAL A 84 2.05 0.09 -11.68
CA VAL A 84 2.73 0.56 -10.48
C VAL A 84 1.77 1.42 -9.64
N PRO A 85 1.06 0.84 -8.67
CA PRO A 85 0.09 1.58 -7.85
C PRO A 85 0.74 2.32 -6.69
N THR A 86 1.95 1.95 -6.34
CA THR A 86 2.72 2.57 -5.24
C THR A 86 3.37 3.90 -5.63
N PHE A 87 3.17 4.34 -6.85
CA PHE A 87 3.57 5.66 -7.30
C PHE A 87 2.89 6.75 -6.47
N ARG A 88 3.67 7.68 -5.98
CA ARG A 88 3.20 8.80 -5.15
C ARG A 88 3.26 10.09 -5.92
N LEU A 89 2.12 10.74 -6.05
CA LEU A 89 2.11 12.14 -6.49
C LEU A 89 2.69 13.02 -5.38
N PRO A 90 3.44 14.08 -5.71
CA PRO A 90 4.14 14.89 -4.70
C PRO A 90 3.26 15.45 -3.59
N THR A 91 2.00 15.75 -3.91
CA THR A 91 1.02 16.33 -2.98
C THR A 91 0.14 15.29 -2.31
N LEU A 92 0.25 14.02 -2.67
CA LEU A 92 -0.68 12.98 -2.24
C LEU A 92 -0.02 11.99 -1.30
N ILE A 93 -0.58 11.88 -0.09
CA ILE A 93 -0.22 10.88 0.89
C ILE A 93 -1.47 10.36 1.61
N HIS A 94 -2.05 9.29 1.08
CA HIS A 94 -3.26 8.65 1.63
C HIS A 94 -4.40 9.66 1.91
N THR A 95 -5.13 9.47 3.00
CA THR A 95 -6.25 10.34 3.36
C THR A 95 -5.85 11.76 3.73
N ARG A 96 -4.61 12.00 4.10
CA ARG A 96 -4.15 13.34 4.52
C ARG A 96 -4.27 14.37 3.40
N SER A 97 -3.81 14.01 2.22
CA SER A 97 -3.80 14.91 1.06
C SER A 97 -5.19 15.37 0.65
N GLY A 98 -6.16 14.49 0.77
CA GLY A 98 -7.49 14.84 0.37
C GLY A 98 -8.29 15.62 1.42
N ASN A 99 -7.74 15.84 2.62
CA ASN A 99 -8.37 16.69 3.64
C ASN A 99 -7.77 18.10 3.65
N ALA A 100 -6.58 18.25 3.10
CA ALA A 100 -5.93 19.54 3.03
C ALA A 100 -6.40 20.29 1.78
N LYS A 101 -7.16 21.33 1.97
CA LYS A 101 -7.76 22.16 0.94
C LYS A 101 -6.75 22.63 -0.11
N TYR A 102 -5.66 23.25 0.32
CA TYR A 102 -4.61 23.74 -0.56
C TYR A 102 -3.89 22.63 -1.34
N LEU A 103 -3.83 21.42 -0.81
CA LEU A 103 -3.26 20.27 -1.55
C LEU A 103 -4.22 19.79 -2.63
N ASN A 104 -5.52 19.82 -2.37
CA ASN A 104 -6.52 19.49 -3.39
C ASN A 104 -6.56 20.51 -4.53
N GLU A 105 -6.28 21.78 -4.28
CA GLU A 105 -6.15 22.80 -5.32
C GLU A 105 -4.98 22.51 -6.26
N ILE A 106 -3.89 21.93 -5.74
CA ILE A 106 -2.71 21.56 -6.53
C ILE A 106 -2.95 20.25 -7.30
N SER A 107 -3.51 19.26 -6.61
CA SER A 107 -3.74 17.94 -7.20
C SER A 107 -4.87 17.20 -6.49
N HIS A 108 -5.98 16.98 -7.16
CA HIS A 108 -7.19 16.33 -6.65
C HIS A 108 -7.54 15.02 -7.40
N SER A 109 -6.81 14.69 -8.45
CA SER A 109 -7.03 13.48 -9.25
C SER A 109 -5.79 12.58 -9.29
N ASN A 110 -6.01 11.30 -9.57
CA ASN A 110 -4.95 10.30 -9.73
C ASN A 110 -5.03 9.64 -11.12
N PRO A 111 -4.70 10.37 -12.20
CA PRO A 111 -4.81 9.84 -13.56
C PRO A 111 -3.90 8.62 -13.76
N VAL A 112 -4.23 7.81 -14.75
CA VAL A 112 -3.35 6.75 -15.24
C VAL A 112 -2.24 7.38 -16.08
N TRP A 113 -1.00 7.20 -15.69
CA TRP A 113 0.16 7.64 -16.46
C TRP A 113 0.53 6.57 -17.47
N MET A 114 0.72 6.97 -18.72
CA MET A 114 1.11 6.08 -19.82
C MET A 114 2.14 6.75 -20.71
N HIS A 115 3.13 5.99 -21.16
CA HIS A 115 4.14 6.48 -22.08
C HIS A 115 3.53 6.85 -23.44
N THR A 116 4.04 7.92 -24.06
CA THR A 116 3.54 8.44 -25.36
C THR A 116 3.53 7.39 -26.45
N GLY A 117 4.56 6.55 -26.55
CA GLY A 117 4.61 5.47 -27.54
C GLY A 117 3.53 4.41 -27.33
N ASP A 118 3.19 4.07 -26.09
CA ASP A 118 2.13 3.12 -25.78
C ASP A 118 0.75 3.72 -26.04
N ALA A 119 0.54 4.98 -25.67
CA ALA A 119 -0.70 5.69 -25.94
C ALA A 119 -0.97 5.79 -27.45
N LYS A 120 0.05 6.16 -28.22
CA LYS A 120 -0.04 6.24 -29.70
C LYS A 120 -0.43 4.88 -30.30
N ARG A 121 0.20 3.79 -29.83
CA ARG A 121 -0.10 2.42 -30.31
C ARG A 121 -1.54 2.01 -30.02
N LEU A 122 -2.11 2.44 -28.88
CA LEU A 122 -3.48 2.16 -28.48
C LEU A 122 -4.50 3.19 -29.00
N GLY A 123 -4.06 4.22 -29.73
CA GLY A 123 -4.92 5.29 -30.21
C GLY A 123 -5.51 6.14 -29.08
N LEU A 124 -4.79 6.31 -27.98
CA LEU A 124 -5.22 7.03 -26.78
C LEU A 124 -4.52 8.38 -26.65
N ALA A 125 -5.18 9.33 -26.01
CA ALA A 125 -4.68 10.67 -25.72
C ALA A 125 -4.94 11.08 -24.27
N THR A 126 -4.23 12.10 -23.80
CA THR A 126 -4.47 12.71 -22.49
C THR A 126 -5.92 13.18 -22.38
N GLY A 127 -6.57 12.85 -21.27
CA GLY A 127 -7.98 13.15 -21.00
C GLY A 127 -8.95 12.05 -21.39
N ASP A 128 -8.54 11.09 -22.23
CA ASP A 128 -9.38 9.93 -22.55
C ASP A 128 -9.74 9.14 -21.30
N LEU A 129 -10.95 8.63 -21.25
CA LEU A 129 -11.32 7.62 -20.27
C LEU A 129 -10.79 6.26 -20.71
N VAL A 130 -10.07 5.62 -19.81
CA VAL A 130 -9.52 4.29 -20.02
C VAL A 130 -10.04 3.32 -18.96
N LYS A 131 -10.31 2.10 -19.39
CA LYS A 131 -10.64 0.98 -18.52
C LYS A 131 -9.38 0.17 -18.25
N VAL A 132 -9.00 0.09 -16.99
CA VAL A 132 -7.84 -0.66 -16.52
C VAL A 132 -8.35 -1.97 -15.92
N HIS A 133 -8.17 -3.06 -16.64
CA HIS A 133 -8.56 -4.40 -16.22
C HIS A 133 -7.44 -5.05 -15.41
N THR A 134 -7.80 -5.55 -14.26
CA THR A 134 -6.96 -6.44 -13.46
C THR A 134 -7.48 -7.88 -13.59
N GLU A 135 -6.86 -8.79 -12.87
CA GLU A 135 -7.28 -10.19 -12.82
C GLU A 135 -8.68 -10.39 -12.23
N ILE A 136 -9.12 -9.49 -11.33
CA ILE A 136 -10.37 -9.63 -10.57
C ILE A 136 -11.44 -8.57 -10.87
N GLY A 137 -11.10 -7.57 -11.68
CA GLY A 137 -12.04 -6.49 -11.95
C GLY A 137 -11.47 -5.42 -12.85
N TYR A 138 -12.05 -4.23 -12.80
CA TYR A 138 -11.54 -3.08 -13.53
C TYR A 138 -11.86 -1.77 -12.81
N SER A 139 -11.10 -0.75 -13.17
CA SER A 139 -11.41 0.64 -12.83
C SER A 139 -11.42 1.52 -14.08
N VAL A 140 -12.21 2.59 -14.06
CA VAL A 140 -12.28 3.57 -15.15
C VAL A 140 -11.70 4.89 -14.68
N ASN A 141 -10.68 5.36 -15.39
CA ASN A 141 -9.93 6.54 -14.98
C ASN A 141 -9.53 7.39 -16.20
N ARG A 142 -9.11 8.62 -15.94
CA ARG A 142 -8.55 9.49 -16.98
C ARG A 142 -7.11 9.13 -17.27
N LEU A 143 -6.73 9.26 -18.52
CA LEU A 143 -5.35 9.03 -18.97
C LEU A 143 -4.55 10.33 -18.94
N TRP A 144 -3.30 10.24 -18.51
CA TRP A 144 -2.27 11.24 -18.73
C TRP A 144 -1.11 10.65 -19.50
N VAL A 145 -0.91 11.12 -20.72
CA VAL A 145 0.15 10.67 -21.61
C VAL A 145 1.41 11.50 -21.34
N THR A 146 2.53 10.85 -21.05
CA THR A 146 3.76 11.52 -20.64
C THR A 146 5.00 10.69 -21.01
N GLU A 147 6.11 11.37 -21.25
CA GLU A 147 7.45 10.73 -21.37
C GLU A 147 8.03 10.34 -20.00
N GLY A 148 7.40 10.77 -18.91
CA GLY A 148 7.90 10.55 -17.54
C GLY A 148 7.69 9.13 -16.99
N ILE A 149 7.34 8.15 -17.84
CA ILE A 149 7.14 6.75 -17.46
C ILE A 149 7.75 5.82 -18.51
N THR A 150 8.27 4.68 -18.06
CA THR A 150 8.88 3.67 -18.92
C THR A 150 7.83 2.99 -19.82
N PRO A 151 8.09 2.78 -21.12
CA PRO A 151 7.20 2.01 -22.00
C PRO A 151 6.89 0.61 -21.45
N GLY A 152 5.61 0.21 -21.55
CA GLY A 152 5.13 -1.07 -21.00
C GLY A 152 4.77 -1.03 -19.51
N VAL A 153 4.94 0.11 -18.88
CA VAL A 153 4.55 0.38 -17.49
C VAL A 153 3.48 1.47 -17.48
N ILE A 154 2.49 1.31 -16.64
CA ILE A 154 1.56 2.38 -16.28
C ILE A 154 1.62 2.64 -14.78
N ALA A 155 1.31 3.85 -14.36
CA ALA A 155 1.24 4.22 -12.96
C ALA A 155 -0.09 4.89 -12.64
N CYS A 156 -0.62 4.63 -11.46
CA CYS A 156 -1.78 5.32 -10.92
C CYS A 156 -1.69 5.31 -9.40
N SER A 157 -1.72 6.49 -8.79
CA SER A 157 -1.56 6.59 -7.34
C SER A 157 -2.73 5.91 -6.60
N HIS A 158 -2.42 5.11 -5.59
CA HIS A 158 -3.42 4.48 -4.73
C HIS A 158 -3.97 5.40 -3.62
N HIS A 159 -3.58 6.67 -3.62
CA HIS A 159 -3.83 7.58 -2.50
C HIS A 159 -5.18 8.28 -2.54
N LEU A 160 -5.83 8.30 -3.67
CA LEU A 160 -7.14 8.92 -3.88
C LEU A 160 -8.23 7.87 -4.15
N GLY A 161 -9.43 8.34 -4.37
CA GLY A 161 -10.60 7.50 -4.53
C GLY A 161 -11.43 7.50 -3.27
N ARG A 162 -11.96 8.68 -2.91
CA ARG A 162 -12.79 8.83 -1.74
C ARG A 162 -14.24 8.80 -2.12
N TRP A 163 -14.98 7.98 -1.42
CA TRP A 163 -16.40 7.85 -1.63
C TRP A 163 -17.10 7.45 -0.34
N ARG A 164 -18.38 7.77 -0.32
CA ARG A 164 -19.32 7.30 0.68
C ARG A 164 -20.49 6.65 -0.05
N LEU A 165 -20.97 5.53 0.45
CA LEU A 165 -22.13 4.87 -0.13
C LEU A 165 -23.41 5.67 0.11
N HIS A 166 -24.21 5.82 -0.93
CA HIS A 166 -25.59 6.22 -0.85
C HIS A 166 -26.43 5.00 -0.39
N PRO A 167 -27.49 5.11 0.43
CA PRO A 167 -28.46 6.19 0.41
C PRO A 167 -28.61 6.98 1.73
N GLU A 168 -27.60 7.16 2.46
CA GLU A 168 -27.76 7.88 3.73
C GLU A 168 -28.18 9.34 3.50
N ALA A 169 -29.47 9.56 3.48
CA ALA A 169 -30.03 10.87 3.35
C ALA A 169 -29.54 11.81 4.47
N GLY A 170 -29.19 13.02 4.13
CA GLY A 170 -28.85 14.10 5.07
C GLY A 170 -27.39 14.17 5.50
N GLY A 171 -26.53 13.32 4.98
CA GLY A 171 -25.12 13.33 5.33
C GLY A 171 -24.17 13.91 4.29
N ASP A 172 -24.64 14.62 3.30
CA ASP A 172 -23.87 15.02 2.11
C ASP A 172 -22.70 15.94 2.40
N ARG A 173 -22.79 16.74 3.44
CA ARG A 173 -21.76 17.72 3.79
C ARG A 173 -20.39 17.13 4.15
N TRP A 174 -20.30 15.84 4.39
CA TRP A 174 -19.05 15.16 4.77
C TRP A 174 -18.49 14.27 3.66
N SER A 175 -19.12 14.25 2.51
CA SER A 175 -18.74 13.40 1.40
C SER A 175 -17.94 14.17 0.35
N THR A 176 -16.82 13.61 -0.09
CA THR A 176 -16.09 14.11 -1.26
C THR A 176 -16.72 13.58 -2.55
N ALA A 177 -17.26 12.36 -2.52
CA ALA A 177 -18.06 11.79 -3.58
C ALA A 177 -19.07 10.80 -2.98
N LEU A 178 -20.26 10.72 -3.55
CA LEU A 178 -21.22 9.67 -3.27
C LEU A 178 -21.07 8.58 -4.31
N ALA A 179 -21.06 7.32 -3.87
CA ALA A 179 -21.06 6.17 -4.74
C ALA A 179 -22.31 5.32 -4.53
N GLU A 180 -22.81 4.80 -5.62
CA GLU A 180 -23.83 3.76 -5.63
C GLU A 180 -23.14 2.42 -5.78
N LEU A 181 -23.59 1.44 -4.98
CA LEU A 181 -23.15 0.06 -5.06
C LEU A 181 -24.26 -0.76 -5.69
N SER A 182 -23.93 -1.43 -6.78
CA SER A 182 -24.81 -2.38 -7.44
C SER A 182 -24.17 -3.76 -7.54
N HIS A 183 -25.02 -4.77 -7.79
CA HIS A 183 -24.63 -6.18 -7.88
C HIS A 183 -25.01 -6.72 -9.27
N PRO A 184 -24.18 -6.53 -10.32
CA PRO A 184 -24.48 -6.97 -11.68
C PRO A 184 -24.68 -8.49 -11.81
N GLY A 185 -24.07 -9.27 -10.90
CA GLY A 185 -24.19 -10.72 -10.84
C GLY A 185 -23.75 -11.27 -9.48
N PRO A 186 -23.84 -12.59 -9.28
CA PRO A 186 -23.42 -13.24 -8.04
C PRO A 186 -21.94 -12.96 -7.75
N GLY A 187 -21.67 -12.39 -6.56
CA GLY A 187 -20.32 -12.02 -6.13
C GLY A 187 -19.72 -10.82 -6.86
N GLN A 188 -20.47 -10.16 -7.74
CA GLN A 188 -20.01 -9.00 -8.48
C GLN A 188 -20.47 -7.71 -7.81
N LEU A 189 -19.54 -6.75 -7.71
CA LEU A 189 -19.76 -5.44 -7.14
C LEU A 189 -19.37 -4.39 -8.17
N LEU A 190 -20.26 -3.43 -8.42
CA LEU A 190 -19.96 -2.24 -9.22
C LEU A 190 -20.23 -1.01 -8.37
N LEU A 191 -19.18 -0.26 -8.08
CA LEU A 191 -19.28 1.07 -7.49
C LEU A 191 -19.22 2.09 -8.61
N ARG A 192 -20.13 3.07 -8.54
CA ARG A 192 -20.23 4.15 -9.52
C ARG A 192 -20.46 5.46 -8.80
N TYR A 193 -19.72 6.50 -9.16
CA TYR A 193 -19.95 7.82 -8.60
C TYR A 193 -21.29 8.36 -9.05
N ARG A 194 -22.01 8.93 -8.10
CA ARG A 194 -23.28 9.59 -8.38
C ARG A 194 -23.02 10.93 -9.04
N GLU A 195 -23.72 11.21 -10.13
CA GLU A 195 -23.62 12.48 -10.81
C GLU A 195 -24.22 13.63 -9.98
N GLY A 196 -23.67 14.83 -10.17
CA GLY A 196 -24.20 16.04 -9.54
C GLY A 196 -23.89 16.20 -8.06
N VAL A 197 -23.01 15.37 -7.50
CA VAL A 197 -22.48 15.60 -6.15
C VAL A 197 -21.65 16.86 -6.14
N ARG A 198 -22.02 17.79 -5.25
CA ARG A 198 -21.34 19.07 -5.08
C ARG A 198 -20.66 19.14 -3.71
N PRO A 199 -19.61 19.93 -3.57
CA PRO A 199 -19.04 20.21 -2.26
C PRO A 199 -20.10 20.82 -1.34
N PHE A 200 -20.04 20.47 -0.06
CA PHE A 200 -20.92 21.04 0.94
C PHE A 200 -20.58 22.52 1.19
N PRO A 201 -21.55 23.35 1.56
CA PRO A 201 -21.30 24.70 1.99
C PRO A 201 -20.39 24.69 3.23
N SER A 202 -19.38 25.53 3.23
CA SER A 202 -18.45 25.70 4.34
C SER A 202 -18.37 27.19 4.69
N GLN A 203 -18.07 27.50 5.95
CA GLN A 203 -17.76 28.87 6.37
C GLN A 203 -16.39 29.34 5.84
N ASP A 204 -15.57 28.41 5.37
CA ASP A 204 -14.33 28.74 4.71
C ASP A 204 -14.60 29.34 3.32
N PRO A 205 -14.20 30.60 3.06
CA PRO A 205 -14.50 31.31 1.82
C PRO A 205 -13.91 30.66 0.59
N ASP A 206 -12.86 29.85 0.75
CA ASP A 206 -12.24 29.16 -0.36
C ASP A 206 -12.82 27.78 -0.63
N SER A 207 -13.78 27.30 0.16
CA SER A 207 -14.36 25.96 -0.02
C SER A 207 -14.97 25.74 -1.42
N GLY A 208 -15.48 26.80 -2.04
CA GLY A 208 -16.00 26.78 -3.40
C GLY A 208 -14.94 26.62 -4.49
N ARG A 209 -13.66 26.77 -4.16
CA ARG A 209 -12.53 26.57 -5.07
C ARG A 209 -12.00 25.13 -5.06
N ILE A 210 -12.46 24.33 -4.13
CA ILE A 210 -12.03 22.92 -4.03
C ILE A 210 -12.90 22.10 -4.97
N TRP A 211 -12.24 21.44 -5.91
CA TRP A 211 -12.88 20.56 -6.89
C TRP A 211 -13.16 19.20 -6.25
N TRP A 212 -14.26 19.09 -5.53
CA TRP A 212 -14.71 17.85 -4.92
C TRP A 212 -15.34 16.88 -5.91
N ASP A 213 -15.62 17.35 -7.13
CA ASP A 213 -16.21 16.55 -8.18
C ASP A 213 -15.28 15.44 -8.69
N ASP A 214 -13.97 15.62 -8.49
CA ASP A 214 -12.96 14.61 -8.81
C ASP A 214 -12.26 14.16 -7.52
N ALA A 215 -12.83 13.14 -6.89
CA ALA A 215 -12.23 12.53 -5.70
C ALA A 215 -11.10 11.53 -6.01
N GLY A 216 -10.70 11.42 -7.28
CA GLY A 216 -9.82 10.37 -7.77
C GLY A 216 -10.55 9.01 -7.87
N VAL A 217 -9.84 7.98 -8.28
CA VAL A 217 -10.40 6.63 -8.48
C VAL A 217 -9.87 5.66 -7.44
N HIS A 218 -10.75 4.94 -6.76
CA HIS A 218 -10.39 3.96 -5.74
C HIS A 218 -10.01 2.60 -6.35
N GLN A 219 -8.97 2.60 -7.15
CA GLN A 219 -8.52 1.43 -7.91
C GLN A 219 -8.10 0.23 -7.04
N ASN A 220 -7.73 0.45 -5.77
CA ASN A 220 -7.22 -0.60 -4.89
C ASN A 220 -8.20 -1.76 -4.70
N LEU A 221 -9.50 -1.50 -4.84
CA LEU A 221 -10.52 -2.55 -4.76
C LEU A 221 -10.41 -3.57 -5.90
N THR A 222 -9.77 -3.20 -7.00
CA THR A 222 -9.59 -4.08 -8.17
C THR A 222 -8.30 -4.90 -8.10
N PHE A 223 -7.47 -4.73 -7.06
CA PHE A 223 -6.20 -5.44 -6.97
C PHE A 223 -6.40 -6.83 -6.40
N ALA A 224 -5.98 -7.83 -7.16
CA ALA A 224 -5.89 -9.17 -6.65
C ALA A 224 -4.85 -9.27 -5.53
N VAL A 225 -5.13 -10.06 -4.52
CA VAL A 225 -4.20 -10.28 -3.40
C VAL A 225 -3.21 -11.37 -3.78
N HIS A 226 -1.96 -10.96 -4.02
CA HIS A 226 -0.85 -11.84 -4.39
C HIS A 226 0.14 -11.91 -3.21
N PRO A 227 0.00 -12.85 -2.27
CA PRO A 227 0.96 -12.98 -1.18
C PRO A 227 2.30 -13.50 -1.71
N ASP A 228 3.38 -12.79 -1.38
CA ASP A 228 4.73 -13.24 -1.72
C ASP A 228 4.99 -14.64 -1.15
N PRO A 229 5.48 -15.59 -1.95
CA PRO A 229 5.62 -16.98 -1.52
C PRO A 229 6.57 -17.18 -0.32
N VAL A 230 7.52 -16.27 -0.13
CA VAL A 230 8.52 -16.34 0.94
C VAL A 230 8.07 -15.59 2.18
N SER A 231 7.76 -14.30 2.03
CA SER A 231 7.42 -13.42 3.16
C SER A 231 5.94 -13.47 3.54
N GLY A 232 5.06 -13.87 2.62
CA GLY A 232 3.61 -13.76 2.77
C GLY A 232 3.09 -12.32 2.63
N GLN A 233 3.96 -11.35 2.32
CA GLN A 233 3.56 -9.96 2.14
C GLN A 233 2.83 -9.78 0.82
N HIS A 234 1.85 -8.90 0.78
CA HIS A 234 1.12 -8.59 -0.44
C HIS A 234 2.01 -7.93 -1.50
N CYS A 235 1.97 -8.47 -2.72
CA CYS A 235 2.62 -7.90 -3.89
C CYS A 235 1.67 -6.91 -4.57
N TRP A 236 1.94 -5.62 -4.44
CA TRP A 236 1.04 -4.56 -4.89
C TRP A 236 0.96 -4.38 -6.41
N HIS A 237 2.04 -4.68 -7.11
CA HIS A 237 2.09 -4.53 -8.56
C HIS A 237 1.13 -5.50 -9.24
N GLN A 238 0.45 -5.04 -10.28
CA GLN A 238 -0.54 -5.82 -11.01
C GLN A 238 -0.16 -5.91 -12.49
N LYS A 239 -0.41 -7.05 -13.11
CA LYS A 239 -0.49 -7.12 -14.58
C LYS A 239 -1.89 -6.71 -14.97
N VAL A 240 -2.01 -5.73 -15.85
CA VAL A 240 -3.29 -5.14 -16.26
C VAL A 240 -3.38 -5.03 -17.77
N ARG A 241 -4.60 -4.94 -18.28
CA ARG A 241 -4.88 -4.58 -19.67
C ARG A 241 -5.60 -3.24 -19.70
N VAL A 242 -5.17 -2.36 -20.61
CA VAL A 242 -5.76 -1.03 -20.79
C VAL A 242 -6.44 -0.95 -22.12
N GLU A 243 -7.65 -0.43 -22.12
CA GLU A 243 -8.41 -0.12 -23.33
C GLU A 243 -9.18 1.20 -23.15
N ARG A 244 -9.63 1.80 -24.26
CA ARG A 244 -10.54 2.93 -24.19
C ARG A 244 -11.83 2.51 -23.49
N ALA A 245 -12.33 3.34 -22.59
CA ALA A 245 -13.62 3.11 -21.94
C ALA A 245 -14.76 3.12 -22.96
N GLY A 246 -15.72 2.24 -22.77
CA GLY A 246 -16.91 2.16 -23.60
C GLY A 246 -17.97 3.21 -23.23
N PRO A 247 -19.04 3.34 -24.03
CA PRO A 247 -20.08 4.34 -23.79
C PRO A 247 -20.84 4.21 -22.46
N ALA A 248 -20.87 3.00 -21.90
CA ALA A 248 -21.53 2.72 -20.63
C ALA A 248 -20.62 2.93 -19.41
N ASP A 249 -19.31 3.09 -19.62
CA ASP A 249 -18.34 3.28 -18.56
C ASP A 249 -18.29 4.74 -18.13
N ARG A 250 -18.13 4.97 -16.83
CA ARG A 250 -18.05 6.31 -16.25
C ARG A 250 -16.76 6.49 -15.47
N TYR A 251 -16.26 7.71 -15.44
CA TYR A 251 -15.13 8.06 -14.58
C TYR A 251 -15.42 7.65 -13.12
N GLY A 252 -14.49 6.96 -12.51
CA GLY A 252 -14.61 6.50 -11.12
C GLY A 252 -15.28 5.14 -10.96
N ASP A 253 -15.80 4.52 -12.05
CA ASP A 253 -16.35 3.16 -11.97
C ASP A 253 -15.28 2.19 -11.43
N VAL A 254 -15.68 1.37 -10.48
CA VAL A 254 -14.87 0.28 -9.92
C VAL A 254 -15.71 -0.99 -9.88
N PHE A 255 -15.30 -1.98 -10.65
CA PHE A 255 -15.93 -3.29 -10.68
C PHE A 255 -15.01 -4.35 -10.08
N VAL A 256 -15.56 -5.22 -9.25
CA VAL A 256 -14.83 -6.33 -8.62
C VAL A 256 -15.68 -7.59 -8.65
N ASP A 257 -15.05 -8.69 -9.04
CA ASP A 257 -15.58 -10.04 -8.88
C ASP A 257 -14.96 -10.68 -7.64
N THR A 258 -15.72 -10.77 -6.57
CA THR A 258 -15.24 -11.30 -5.28
C THR A 258 -14.97 -12.80 -5.33
N HIS A 259 -15.66 -13.56 -6.21
CA HIS A 259 -15.40 -14.98 -6.38
C HIS A 259 -14.05 -15.20 -7.05
N LYS A 260 -13.72 -14.42 -8.10
CA LYS A 260 -12.39 -14.42 -8.71
C LYS A 260 -11.32 -13.99 -7.73
N SER A 261 -11.60 -12.93 -6.96
CA SER A 261 -10.65 -12.44 -5.94
C SER A 261 -10.28 -13.54 -4.95
N MET A 262 -11.26 -14.29 -4.45
CA MET A 262 -10.99 -15.41 -3.56
C MET A 262 -10.30 -16.58 -4.23
N ALA A 263 -10.59 -16.85 -5.50
CA ALA A 263 -9.92 -17.89 -6.27
C ALA A 263 -8.44 -17.59 -6.46
N VAL A 264 -8.11 -16.39 -6.92
CA VAL A 264 -6.74 -15.91 -7.10
C VAL A 264 -5.97 -15.92 -5.78
N TYR A 265 -6.57 -15.40 -4.72
CA TYR A 265 -5.95 -15.41 -3.40
C TYR A 265 -5.60 -16.84 -2.94
N ARG A 266 -6.53 -17.79 -3.10
CA ARG A 266 -6.29 -19.20 -2.73
C ARG A 266 -5.19 -19.84 -3.56
N GLU A 267 -5.14 -19.53 -4.86
CA GLU A 267 -4.08 -20.01 -5.75
C GLU A 267 -2.71 -19.50 -5.27
N TRP A 268 -2.57 -18.21 -5.07
CA TRP A 268 -1.32 -17.62 -4.57
C TRP A 268 -0.95 -18.11 -3.18
N LEU A 269 -1.95 -18.33 -2.32
CA LEU A 269 -1.70 -18.86 -0.99
C LEU A 269 -1.09 -20.27 -1.04
N ARG A 270 -1.43 -21.08 -2.03
CA ARG A 270 -0.80 -22.40 -2.24
C ARG A 270 0.68 -22.31 -2.61
N LEU A 271 1.11 -21.20 -3.20
CA LEU A 271 2.51 -20.97 -3.53
C LEU A 271 3.31 -20.56 -2.30
N THR A 272 2.66 -20.10 -1.24
CA THR A 272 3.35 -19.69 -0.02
C THR A 272 3.81 -20.91 0.77
N ARG A 273 5.04 -20.86 1.25
CA ARG A 273 5.57 -21.92 2.09
C ARG A 273 4.94 -21.87 3.48
N PRO A 274 4.72 -23.01 4.14
CA PRO A 274 4.30 -23.03 5.54
C PRO A 274 5.24 -22.20 6.41
N ALA A 275 4.70 -21.46 7.34
CA ALA A 275 5.51 -20.69 8.28
C ALA A 275 6.13 -21.65 9.32
N PRO A 276 7.46 -21.77 9.39
CA PRO A 276 8.13 -22.80 10.18
C PRO A 276 8.41 -22.37 11.62
N GLY A 277 8.13 -21.13 11.97
CA GLY A 277 8.37 -20.58 13.29
C GLY A 277 7.30 -20.95 14.32
N PRO A 278 7.54 -20.69 15.60
CA PRO A 278 6.56 -20.88 16.67
C PRO A 278 5.26 -20.13 16.37
N GLY A 279 4.14 -20.76 16.63
CA GLY A 279 2.81 -20.19 16.37
C GLY A 279 2.51 -19.95 14.87
N ASN A 280 3.15 -20.70 13.98
CA ASN A 280 3.03 -20.54 12.51
C ASN A 280 3.48 -19.16 12.03
N LEU A 281 4.43 -18.54 12.69
CA LEU A 281 4.97 -17.26 12.32
C LEU A 281 6.22 -17.43 11.43
N ARG A 282 6.37 -16.53 10.44
CA ARG A 282 7.59 -16.42 9.61
C ARG A 282 8.68 -15.61 10.31
N ARG A 283 8.67 -15.61 11.63
CA ARG A 283 9.57 -14.85 12.46
C ARG A 283 10.53 -15.78 13.19
N PRO A 284 11.83 -15.58 13.04
CA PRO A 284 12.80 -16.32 13.84
C PRO A 284 12.61 -16.06 15.33
N PRO A 285 12.65 -17.10 16.19
CA PRO A 285 12.56 -16.91 17.65
C PRO A 285 13.74 -16.11 18.20
N GLU A 286 14.87 -16.14 17.51
CA GLU A 286 16.10 -15.45 17.88
C GLU A 286 16.12 -13.97 17.44
N LEU A 287 15.09 -13.49 16.76
CA LEU A 287 15.00 -12.09 16.39
C LEU A 287 14.80 -11.27 17.66
N LEU A 288 15.86 -10.70 18.15
CA LEU A 288 15.83 -9.81 19.30
C LEU A 288 15.11 -8.52 18.90
N ARG A 289 14.10 -8.16 19.66
CA ARG A 289 13.53 -6.82 19.56
C ARG A 289 14.46 -5.88 20.29
N ALA A 290 14.90 -4.88 19.58
CA ALA A 290 15.69 -3.81 20.19
C ALA A 290 14.87 -2.99 21.21
N PHE A 291 13.54 -3.09 21.14
CA PHE A 291 12.63 -2.26 21.92
C PHE A 291 11.33 -3.01 22.21
N ARG A 292 10.92 -2.99 23.47
CA ARG A 292 9.57 -3.40 23.89
C ARG A 292 8.82 -2.14 24.32
N PRO A 293 7.68 -1.81 23.69
CA PRO A 293 6.88 -0.69 24.18
C PRO A 293 6.48 -0.92 25.63
N ALA A 294 6.57 0.12 26.45
CA ALA A 294 6.07 0.07 27.81
C ALA A 294 4.55 -0.22 27.81
N PRO A 295 4.02 -0.91 28.84
CA PRO A 295 2.57 -1.21 28.91
C PRO A 295 1.68 0.02 28.73
N GLU A 296 2.16 1.18 29.16
CA GLU A 296 1.48 2.48 29.02
C GLU A 296 1.29 2.92 27.57
N ALA A 297 2.13 2.46 26.65
CA ALA A 297 2.00 2.75 25.22
C ALA A 297 0.70 2.18 24.59
N TYR A 298 0.09 1.20 25.24
CA TYR A 298 -1.16 0.57 24.83
C TYR A 298 -2.40 1.10 25.55
N ARG A 299 -2.25 2.09 26.46
CA ARG A 299 -3.37 2.70 27.17
C ARG A 299 -3.91 3.86 26.34
N PHE A 300 -5.22 3.90 26.19
CA PHE A 300 -5.88 5.08 25.63
C PHE A 300 -5.88 6.23 26.65
N PRO A 301 -5.74 7.49 26.21
CA PRO A 301 -5.97 8.64 27.07
C PRO A 301 -7.41 8.57 27.62
N GLY A 302 -7.57 8.34 28.91
CA GLY A 302 -8.89 8.18 29.55
C GLY A 302 -9.13 6.82 30.21
N ASP A 303 -8.36 5.80 29.91
CA ASP A 303 -8.41 4.52 30.63
C ASP A 303 -7.75 4.64 32.01
N GLY A 304 -8.55 5.12 33.00
CA GLY A 304 -8.27 4.95 34.41
C GLY A 304 -6.96 5.56 34.92
N ALA A 305 -6.71 6.82 34.65
CA ALA A 305 -5.77 7.58 35.45
C ALA A 305 -6.42 7.82 36.82
N THR A 306 -6.23 6.90 37.76
CA THR A 306 -6.36 7.23 39.17
C THR A 306 -5.38 8.38 39.44
N PRO A 307 -5.83 9.53 40.01
CA PRO A 307 -4.90 10.59 40.37
C PRO A 307 -3.85 9.99 41.32
N ARG A 308 -2.58 10.18 41.01
CA ARG A 308 -1.53 9.95 41.99
C ARG A 308 -1.77 10.99 43.08
N GLU A 309 -2.13 10.50 44.25
CA GLU A 309 -2.09 11.34 45.43
C GLU A 309 -0.67 11.91 45.56
N THR A 310 -0.59 13.22 45.61
CA THR A 310 0.64 14.01 45.81
C THR A 310 1.19 13.81 47.22
#